data_a696b7788d9420647940fab6ec3bd263
#
_entry.id   a696b7788d9420647940fab6ec3bd263
#
_cell.length_a   1.000
_cell.length_b   1.000
_cell.length_c   1.000
_cell.angle_alpha   90.00
_cell.angle_beta   90.00
_cell.angle_gamma   90.00
#
_symmetry.space_group_name_H-M   'P 1'
#
loop_
_entity.id
_entity.type
_entity.pdbx_description
1 polymer ?
#
loop_
_entity_poly.entity_id
_entity_poly.type
_entity_poly.pdbx_seq_one_letter_code
_entity_poly.pdbx_strand_id
1 'polypeptide(L)'
;MPTDPSSLRNDQSVKLSVTVKSRLEKKYNPKALAKINKAVADWITADAKRRIQTVHVHVDDPTEMNNLGVAPVLGEATPEKIKQAIDDLWNKLTPTPDYLVLFGSDDIVPMFPVPNPSFGNNSNTDTDKIVPTDNPYATHLSFSPSDTDSYRIPERPIGRIPDMVSARGAADGSGDPAWFIAYLDTATKYEPSAASVYTTPYAICTAEAEDAGTDVMKKTFTDTGLQPLLCPPHSDAADSPPTRHELSAALHMIKCHGNKKEAAFYGFPDAVQHTRDNSCAAITSKILTALPNAPTVVATMCCYGAQIFAPKDAYTWPVASTYLRKGALGFVGPTMMAWVHTSDVGPADWIVQSYLKNVLAGESIGNALLASKQNYHSFYSLEDGIFADPDVKTLIEFILLGDPSIHPVKSAQSSTNLLAIQSRRRRRDARAKLATGIRECLPKPKPATDAEKALAGDVYSRAQKKVPKDDIVKLKDFGIDPAVVQVKKLEAPVPGSPCRQSLQFYWGGRRLRGRQKQFCVLRTETDLKGQLVPGSTKVVYTS
;
A
#
# COMPACT_ATOMS: atom_id res chain seq x y z
N MET A 1 7.69 -22.34 22.04
CA MET A 1 9.12 -22.61 21.80
C MET A 1 9.39 -22.22 20.38
N PRO A 2 10.48 -21.53 20.05
CA PRO A 2 10.81 -21.23 18.67
C PRO A 2 10.94 -22.56 17.91
N THR A 3 10.40 -22.62 16.70
CA THR A 3 10.51 -23.79 15.85
C THR A 3 12.00 -24.00 15.54
N ASP A 4 12.52 -25.20 15.82
CA ASP A 4 13.90 -25.53 15.47
C ASP A 4 14.10 -25.38 13.96
N PRO A 5 15.03 -24.53 13.49
CA PRO A 5 15.27 -24.33 12.06
C PRO A 5 15.61 -25.61 11.30
N SER A 6 16.23 -26.57 11.99
CA SER A 6 16.57 -27.88 11.39
C SER A 6 15.34 -28.75 11.14
N SER A 7 14.20 -28.40 11.74
CA SER A 7 12.93 -29.12 11.57
C SER A 7 12.04 -28.58 10.44
N LEU A 8 12.45 -27.50 9.78
CA LEU A 8 11.65 -26.91 8.71
C LEU A 8 11.55 -27.87 7.49
N ARG A 9 10.34 -27.99 6.96
CA ARG A 9 10.01 -28.94 5.90
C ARG A 9 9.78 -28.22 4.57
N ASN A 10 10.34 -28.73 3.51
CA ASN A 10 10.19 -28.19 2.15
C ASN A 10 8.77 -28.31 1.57
N ASP A 11 7.95 -29.20 2.12
CA ASP A 11 6.56 -29.43 1.68
C ASP A 11 5.55 -28.51 2.39
N GLN A 12 6.02 -27.58 3.22
CA GLN A 12 5.20 -26.62 3.95
C GLN A 12 5.66 -25.18 3.67
N SER A 13 4.75 -24.24 3.80
CA SER A 13 5.10 -22.81 3.76
C SER A 13 5.83 -22.41 5.05
N VAL A 14 6.75 -21.46 4.95
CA VAL A 14 7.47 -20.91 6.09
C VAL A 14 7.06 -19.46 6.28
N LYS A 15 6.73 -19.10 7.51
CA LYS A 15 6.40 -17.74 7.92
C LYS A 15 7.40 -17.28 8.98
N LEU A 16 8.15 -16.22 8.67
CA LEU A 16 9.01 -15.53 9.62
C LEU A 16 8.22 -14.43 10.31
N SER A 17 8.11 -14.49 11.62
CA SER A 17 7.49 -13.46 12.44
C SER A 17 8.53 -12.84 13.36
N VAL A 18 8.73 -11.53 13.30
CA VAL A 18 9.75 -10.84 14.08
C VAL A 18 9.17 -9.79 15.00
N THR A 19 9.77 -9.66 16.18
CA THR A 19 9.41 -8.64 17.17
C THR A 19 10.64 -8.21 17.98
N VAL A 20 10.50 -7.19 18.83
CA VAL A 20 11.55 -6.68 19.72
C VAL A 20 11.15 -6.94 21.16
N LYS A 21 11.82 -7.91 21.81
CA LYS A 21 11.54 -8.38 23.19
C LYS A 21 11.61 -7.26 24.20
N SER A 22 12.69 -6.50 24.19
CA SER A 22 12.91 -5.42 25.17
C SER A 22 11.80 -4.37 25.13
N ARG A 23 11.22 -4.08 23.94
CA ARG A 23 10.10 -3.15 23.78
C ARG A 23 8.77 -3.76 24.25
N LEU A 24 8.56 -5.06 24.00
CA LEU A 24 7.39 -5.77 24.54
C LEU A 24 7.42 -5.80 26.07
N GLU A 25 8.56 -6.15 26.68
CA GLU A 25 8.74 -6.20 28.11
C GLU A 25 8.60 -4.82 28.79
N LYS A 26 8.98 -3.76 28.09
CA LYS A 26 8.77 -2.39 28.55
C LYS A 26 7.29 -1.97 28.50
N LYS A 27 6.56 -2.42 27.48
CA LYS A 27 5.17 -2.04 27.22
C LYS A 27 4.18 -2.85 28.03
N TYR A 28 4.46 -4.12 28.27
CA TYR A 28 3.55 -5.06 28.89
C TYR A 28 4.11 -5.60 30.20
N ASN A 29 3.28 -5.66 31.24
CA ASN A 29 3.66 -6.36 32.46
C ASN A 29 3.75 -7.88 32.23
N PRO A 30 4.41 -8.65 33.14
CA PRO A 30 4.63 -10.09 32.96
C PRO A 30 3.34 -10.90 32.73
N LYS A 31 2.23 -10.51 33.39
CA LYS A 31 0.93 -11.19 33.27
C LYS A 31 0.32 -10.94 31.87
N ALA A 32 0.46 -9.75 31.33
CA ALA A 32 0.03 -9.42 29.97
C ALA A 32 0.88 -10.13 28.92
N LEU A 33 2.21 -10.15 29.10
CA LEU A 33 3.13 -10.89 28.23
C LEU A 33 2.82 -12.39 28.19
N ALA A 34 2.54 -13.01 29.36
CA ALA A 34 2.16 -14.42 29.40
C ALA A 34 0.90 -14.72 28.57
N LYS A 35 -0.08 -13.80 28.56
CA LYS A 35 -1.28 -13.93 27.72
C LYS A 35 -0.97 -13.77 26.23
N ILE A 36 -0.12 -12.80 25.87
CA ILE A 36 0.31 -12.60 24.48
C ILE A 36 1.06 -13.85 24.00
N ASN A 37 2.04 -14.32 24.75
CA ASN A 37 2.83 -15.50 24.41
C ASN A 37 1.96 -16.75 24.23
N LYS A 38 0.93 -16.91 25.07
CA LYS A 38 -0.05 -18.00 24.89
C LYS A 38 -0.80 -17.85 23.57
N ALA A 39 -1.29 -16.67 23.24
CA ALA A 39 -2.02 -16.42 21.99
C ALA A 39 -1.12 -16.64 20.76
N VAL A 40 0.16 -16.25 20.83
CA VAL A 40 1.18 -16.56 19.81
C VAL A 40 1.38 -18.06 19.65
N ALA A 41 1.47 -18.82 20.75
CA ALA A 41 1.61 -20.27 20.69
C ALA A 41 0.39 -20.96 20.07
N ASP A 42 -0.82 -20.48 20.40
CA ASP A 42 -2.08 -20.97 19.82
C ASP A 42 -2.13 -20.69 18.30
N TRP A 43 -1.72 -19.49 17.87
CA TRP A 43 -1.61 -19.09 16.46
C TRP A 43 -0.60 -19.96 15.69
N ILE A 44 0.60 -20.19 16.23
CA ILE A 44 1.62 -21.08 15.63
C ILE A 44 1.05 -22.50 15.48
N THR A 45 0.34 -22.98 16.48
CA THR A 45 -0.29 -24.32 16.46
C THR A 45 -1.37 -24.40 15.36
N ALA A 46 -2.15 -23.35 15.17
CA ALA A 46 -3.14 -23.29 14.11
C ALA A 46 -2.49 -23.23 12.69
N ASP A 47 -1.41 -22.48 12.57
CA ASP A 47 -0.61 -22.42 11.34
C ASP A 47 -0.06 -23.80 10.96
N ALA A 48 0.47 -24.55 11.91
CA ALA A 48 0.96 -25.89 11.68
C ALA A 48 -0.12 -26.83 11.09
N LYS A 49 -1.38 -26.72 11.55
CA LYS A 49 -2.52 -27.44 10.98
C LYS A 49 -2.80 -27.04 9.54
N ARG A 50 -2.49 -25.80 9.15
CA ARG A 50 -2.61 -25.24 7.81
C ARG A 50 -1.36 -25.48 6.94
N ARG A 51 -0.41 -26.27 7.44
CA ARG A 51 0.89 -26.54 6.82
C ARG A 51 1.74 -25.28 6.62
N ILE A 52 1.70 -24.38 7.61
CA ILE A 52 2.54 -23.21 7.70
C ILE A 52 3.45 -23.38 8.92
N GLN A 53 4.75 -23.37 8.71
CA GLN A 53 5.75 -23.42 9.77
C GLN A 53 6.10 -21.99 10.18
N THR A 54 5.60 -21.56 11.31
CA THR A 54 5.83 -20.19 11.81
C THR A 54 7.05 -20.16 12.72
N VAL A 55 8.07 -19.41 12.32
CA VAL A 55 9.27 -19.09 13.10
C VAL A 55 9.05 -17.70 13.70
N HIS A 56 8.67 -17.65 14.98
CA HIS A 56 8.50 -16.39 15.70
C HIS A 56 9.75 -16.08 16.51
N VAL A 57 10.35 -14.90 16.29
CA VAL A 57 11.68 -14.55 16.79
C VAL A 57 11.69 -13.15 17.42
N HIS A 58 12.34 -13.07 18.58
CA HIS A 58 12.72 -11.80 19.20
C HIS A 58 14.10 -11.40 18.69
N VAL A 59 14.18 -10.44 17.76
CA VAL A 59 15.44 -10.10 17.07
C VAL A 59 16.53 -9.54 17.99
N ASP A 60 16.16 -9.08 19.17
CA ASP A 60 17.06 -8.58 20.20
C ASP A 60 17.33 -9.59 21.35
N ASP A 61 16.84 -10.85 21.22
CA ASP A 61 17.16 -11.93 22.17
C ASP A 61 18.40 -12.70 21.70
N PRO A 62 19.55 -12.60 22.42
CA PRO A 62 20.78 -13.26 21.99
C PRO A 62 20.67 -14.79 21.95
N THR A 63 19.86 -15.38 22.82
CA THR A 63 19.72 -16.83 22.87
C THR A 63 18.96 -17.33 21.64
N GLU A 64 17.82 -16.70 21.33
CA GLU A 64 17.03 -17.09 20.16
C GLU A 64 17.81 -16.88 18.85
N MET A 65 18.43 -15.70 18.69
CA MET A 65 19.14 -15.36 17.45
C MET A 65 20.39 -16.23 17.24
N ASN A 66 21.18 -16.48 18.28
CA ASN A 66 22.35 -17.36 18.19
C ASN A 66 21.95 -18.81 17.86
N ASN A 67 20.84 -19.32 18.40
CA ASN A 67 20.31 -20.63 18.05
C ASN A 67 19.92 -20.73 16.57
N LEU A 68 19.51 -19.61 15.95
CA LEU A 68 19.24 -19.50 14.52
C LEU A 68 20.52 -19.26 13.70
N GLY A 69 21.66 -19.09 14.33
CA GLY A 69 22.94 -18.77 13.70
C GLY A 69 22.98 -17.39 13.06
N VAL A 70 22.25 -16.42 13.66
CA VAL A 70 22.17 -15.01 13.23
C VAL A 70 22.52 -14.10 14.40
N ALA A 71 23.22 -13.00 14.14
CA ALA A 71 23.57 -12.05 15.18
C ALA A 71 22.31 -11.33 15.73
N PRO A 72 22.20 -11.16 17.08
CA PRO A 72 21.09 -10.41 17.67
C PRO A 72 21.24 -8.90 17.43
N VAL A 73 20.13 -8.20 17.42
CA VAL A 73 20.10 -6.73 17.43
C VAL A 73 20.53 -6.24 18.81
N LEU A 74 21.70 -5.62 18.89
CA LEU A 74 22.26 -5.09 20.14
C LEU A 74 21.99 -3.58 20.27
N GLY A 75 21.73 -3.14 21.51
CA GLY A 75 21.42 -1.77 21.87
C GLY A 75 20.07 -1.31 21.34
N GLU A 76 19.98 -0.10 20.81
CA GLU A 76 18.73 0.40 20.24
C GLU A 76 18.35 -0.37 18.97
N ALA A 77 17.13 -0.91 18.95
CA ALA A 77 16.56 -1.65 17.82
C ALA A 77 16.02 -0.66 16.77
N THR A 78 16.92 -0.06 15.98
CA THR A 78 16.52 0.83 14.88
C THR A 78 15.92 0.04 13.71
N PRO A 79 15.12 0.66 12.83
CA PRO A 79 14.56 0.00 11.65
C PRO A 79 15.63 -0.72 10.81
N GLU A 80 16.80 -0.08 10.60
CA GLU A 80 17.90 -0.62 9.81
C GLU A 80 18.50 -1.88 10.41
N LYS A 81 18.72 -1.90 11.75
CA LYS A 81 19.22 -3.08 12.46
C LYS A 81 18.23 -4.24 12.43
N ILE A 82 16.93 -3.93 12.61
CA ILE A 82 15.87 -4.94 12.51
C ILE A 82 15.80 -5.49 11.08
N LYS A 83 15.90 -4.62 10.06
CA LYS A 83 15.96 -5.05 8.67
C LYS A 83 17.14 -5.98 8.40
N GLN A 84 18.33 -5.64 8.88
CA GLN A 84 19.50 -6.49 8.74
C GLN A 84 19.26 -7.89 9.36
N ALA A 85 18.73 -7.93 10.57
CA ALA A 85 18.39 -9.20 11.23
C ALA A 85 17.34 -10.00 10.44
N ILE A 86 16.33 -9.33 9.86
CA ILE A 86 15.35 -9.97 8.97
C ILE A 86 16.03 -10.55 7.72
N ASP A 87 16.91 -9.80 7.08
CA ASP A 87 17.61 -10.25 5.88
C ASP A 87 18.51 -11.46 6.18
N ASP A 88 19.23 -11.43 7.30
CA ASP A 88 20.08 -12.53 7.76
C ASP A 88 19.24 -13.78 8.06
N LEU A 89 18.12 -13.64 8.79
CA LEU A 89 17.18 -14.74 9.05
C LEU A 89 16.57 -15.27 7.75
N TRP A 90 16.18 -14.40 6.84
CA TRP A 90 15.58 -14.77 5.56
C TRP A 90 16.52 -15.61 4.70
N ASN A 91 17.81 -15.25 4.70
CA ASN A 91 18.84 -15.96 3.96
C ASN A 91 19.29 -17.26 4.66
N LYS A 92 19.21 -17.30 6.00
CA LYS A 92 19.65 -18.44 6.81
C LYS A 92 18.66 -19.58 6.83
N LEU A 93 17.37 -19.27 6.89
CA LEU A 93 16.31 -20.27 7.02
C LEU A 93 16.19 -21.09 5.71
N THR A 94 16.11 -22.40 5.87
CA THR A 94 15.93 -23.36 4.76
C THR A 94 14.77 -24.28 5.09
N PRO A 95 13.67 -24.24 4.33
CA PRO A 95 13.43 -23.40 3.14
C PRO A 95 13.28 -21.91 3.47
N THR A 96 13.62 -21.06 2.50
CA THR A 96 13.44 -19.60 2.59
C THR A 96 11.99 -19.26 2.94
N PRO A 97 11.74 -18.29 3.85
CA PRO A 97 10.39 -17.91 4.25
C PRO A 97 9.51 -17.47 3.06
N ASP A 98 8.25 -17.82 3.11
CA ASP A 98 7.23 -17.41 2.14
C ASP A 98 6.52 -16.12 2.57
N TYR A 99 6.53 -15.80 3.87
CA TYR A 99 5.83 -14.67 4.47
C TYR A 99 6.66 -14.01 5.56
N LEU A 100 6.52 -12.70 5.69
CA LEU A 100 7.12 -11.89 6.75
C LEU A 100 6.01 -11.22 7.59
N VAL A 101 6.06 -11.41 8.90
CA VAL A 101 5.19 -10.73 9.86
C VAL A 101 6.03 -9.81 10.74
N LEU A 102 5.64 -8.55 10.82
CA LEU A 102 6.12 -7.61 11.83
C LEU A 102 5.13 -7.64 13.00
N PHE A 103 5.57 -8.18 14.14
CA PHE A 103 4.70 -8.37 15.31
C PHE A 103 4.88 -7.20 16.28
N GLY A 104 3.97 -6.24 16.22
CA GLY A 104 3.96 -5.00 17.00
C GLY A 104 3.66 -3.77 16.15
N SER A 105 3.12 -2.73 16.81
CA SER A 105 2.98 -1.40 16.25
C SER A 105 4.35 -0.71 16.09
N ASP A 106 4.34 0.51 15.62
CA ASP A 106 5.55 1.32 15.35
C ASP A 106 6.46 1.50 16.59
N ASP A 107 5.89 1.49 17.78
CA ASP A 107 6.62 1.58 19.04
C ASP A 107 7.32 0.26 19.46
N ILE A 108 6.97 -0.88 18.85
CA ILE A 108 7.62 -2.18 19.06
C ILE A 108 8.54 -2.51 17.89
N VAL A 109 8.00 -2.55 16.67
CA VAL A 109 8.76 -2.72 15.42
C VAL A 109 8.59 -1.45 14.59
N PRO A 110 9.53 -0.52 14.62
CA PRO A 110 9.36 0.79 14.00
C PRO A 110 9.20 0.69 12.48
N MET A 111 8.35 1.54 11.92
CA MET A 111 8.28 1.75 10.48
C MET A 111 9.49 2.57 10.02
N PHE A 112 9.89 2.39 8.77
CA PHE A 112 10.87 3.28 8.15
C PHE A 112 10.26 4.64 7.84
N PRO A 113 10.84 5.74 8.34
CA PRO A 113 10.42 7.08 7.97
C PRO A 113 11.13 7.49 6.67
N VAL A 114 10.49 7.25 5.53
CA VAL A 114 11.10 7.61 4.23
C VAL A 114 10.64 9.00 3.77
N PRO A 115 11.46 9.72 3.00
CA PRO A 115 11.05 10.99 2.41
C PRO A 115 9.81 10.83 1.55
N ASN A 116 8.86 11.77 1.66
CA ASN A 116 7.70 11.79 0.80
C ASN A 116 8.05 12.37 -0.57
N PRO A 117 7.98 11.58 -1.65
CA PRO A 117 8.31 12.08 -2.99
C PRO A 117 7.35 13.17 -3.48
N SER A 118 6.12 13.19 -2.97
CA SER A 118 5.11 14.20 -3.33
C SER A 118 5.18 15.49 -2.50
N PHE A 119 6.08 15.57 -1.51
CA PHE A 119 6.18 16.75 -0.65
C PHE A 119 6.65 17.98 -1.42
N GLY A 120 5.90 19.08 -1.28
CA GLY A 120 6.29 20.36 -1.87
C GLY A 120 6.10 20.47 -3.39
N ASN A 121 5.55 19.46 -4.05
CA ASN A 121 5.22 19.55 -5.47
C ASN A 121 4.00 20.43 -5.67
N ASN A 122 4.12 21.39 -6.54
CA ASN A 122 3.26 22.47 -7.10
C ASN A 122 1.78 22.62 -6.68
N SER A 123 1.21 21.68 -5.96
CA SER A 123 -0.19 21.73 -5.52
C SER A 123 -0.39 22.16 -4.06
N ASN A 124 0.67 22.31 -3.27
CA ASN A 124 0.61 22.60 -1.82
C ASN A 124 -0.36 21.71 -1.01
N THR A 125 -0.82 20.60 -1.58
CA THR A 125 -1.84 19.75 -0.97
C THR A 125 -1.23 18.68 -0.08
N ASP A 126 -0.04 18.14 -0.41
CA ASP A 126 0.63 17.14 0.41
C ASP A 126 1.67 17.81 1.31
N THR A 127 1.30 18.00 2.57
CA THR A 127 2.14 18.66 3.58
C THR A 127 2.98 17.69 4.40
N ASP A 128 2.80 16.38 4.23
CA ASP A 128 3.56 15.37 4.95
C ASP A 128 4.96 15.22 4.38
N LYS A 129 6.00 15.46 5.20
CA LYS A 129 7.40 15.35 4.79
C LYS A 129 7.89 13.91 4.71
N ILE A 130 7.27 13.03 5.48
CA ILE A 130 7.70 11.66 5.74
C ILE A 130 6.54 10.71 5.51
N VAL A 131 6.83 9.58 4.89
CA VAL A 131 5.90 8.43 4.76
C VAL A 131 6.42 7.29 5.63
N PRO A 132 5.74 6.93 6.73
CA PRO A 132 6.04 5.70 7.46
C PRO A 132 5.66 4.49 6.60
N THR A 133 6.59 3.52 6.47
CA THR A 133 6.36 2.35 5.61
C THR A 133 7.06 1.11 6.11
N ASP A 134 6.49 -0.05 5.77
CA ASP A 134 7.10 -1.36 6.02
C ASP A 134 7.87 -1.90 4.80
N ASN A 135 7.81 -1.22 3.67
CA ASN A 135 8.41 -1.68 2.42
C ASN A 135 9.90 -2.05 2.51
N PRO A 136 10.77 -1.29 3.22
CA PRO A 136 12.19 -1.65 3.33
C PRO A 136 12.41 -3.05 3.93
N TYR A 137 11.57 -3.49 4.87
CA TYR A 137 11.62 -4.85 5.41
C TYR A 137 11.29 -5.92 4.36
N ALA A 138 10.52 -5.54 3.35
CA ALA A 138 10.05 -6.43 2.29
C ALA A 138 10.98 -6.49 1.07
N THR A 139 12.14 -5.83 1.10
CA THR A 139 13.16 -5.86 0.04
C THR A 139 14.44 -6.53 0.53
N HIS A 140 15.22 -7.11 -0.39
CA HIS A 140 16.56 -7.64 -0.06
C HIS A 140 17.66 -6.57 -0.19
N LEU A 141 17.37 -5.43 -0.82
CA LEU A 141 18.33 -4.34 -0.97
C LEU A 141 18.61 -3.65 0.37
N SER A 142 19.84 -3.21 0.54
CA SER A 142 20.20 -2.33 1.65
C SER A 142 19.38 -1.04 1.56
N PHE A 143 18.79 -0.63 2.67
CA PHE A 143 17.97 0.57 2.72
C PHE A 143 18.83 1.83 2.55
N SER A 144 18.34 2.74 1.72
CA SER A 144 18.86 4.10 1.58
C SER A 144 17.70 5.09 1.45
N PRO A 145 17.56 6.07 2.36
CA PRO A 145 16.47 7.04 2.28
C PRO A 145 16.55 7.96 1.05
N SER A 146 17.73 8.09 0.45
CA SER A 146 17.95 8.87 -0.77
C SER A 146 17.76 8.08 -2.06
N ASP A 147 17.61 6.76 -1.96
CA ASP A 147 17.39 5.85 -3.10
C ASP A 147 16.05 5.13 -2.95
N THR A 148 15.01 5.68 -3.57
CA THR A 148 13.66 5.09 -3.54
C THR A 148 13.62 3.69 -4.13
N ASP A 149 14.54 3.34 -5.05
CA ASP A 149 14.62 2.00 -5.64
C ASP A 149 14.97 0.94 -4.60
N SER A 150 15.62 1.32 -3.50
CA SER A 150 15.95 0.42 -2.41
C SER A 150 14.73 -0.10 -1.64
N TYR A 151 13.54 0.53 -1.78
CA TYR A 151 12.35 0.17 -1.00
C TYR A 151 11.00 0.32 -1.69
N ARG A 152 10.89 0.94 -2.87
CA ARG A 152 9.58 1.15 -3.51
C ARG A 152 8.94 -0.13 -4.03
N ILE A 153 9.76 -1.15 -4.40
CA ILE A 153 9.27 -2.42 -4.96
C ILE A 153 9.55 -3.54 -3.96
N PRO A 154 8.54 -4.00 -3.22
CA PRO A 154 8.69 -5.13 -2.31
C PRO A 154 8.87 -6.45 -3.08
N GLU A 155 9.52 -7.41 -2.44
CA GLU A 155 9.79 -8.76 -2.95
C GLU A 155 9.22 -9.85 -2.05
N ARG A 156 8.98 -9.49 -0.78
CA ARG A 156 8.48 -10.40 0.24
C ARG A 156 7.03 -10.04 0.57
N PRO A 157 6.12 -11.02 0.64
CA PRO A 157 4.79 -10.79 1.20
C PRO A 157 4.94 -10.41 2.67
N ILE A 158 4.54 -9.19 3.02
CA ILE A 158 4.69 -8.64 4.36
C ILE A 158 3.34 -8.21 4.92
N GLY A 159 3.17 -8.37 6.24
CA GLY A 159 2.07 -7.80 6.99
C GLY A 159 2.51 -7.47 8.41
N ARG A 160 1.81 -6.52 9.01
CA ARG A 160 2.03 -6.10 10.39
C ARG A 160 0.87 -6.53 11.26
N ILE A 161 1.15 -7.24 12.35
CA ILE A 161 0.18 -7.51 13.41
C ILE A 161 0.36 -6.43 14.48
N PRO A 162 -0.42 -5.35 14.44
CA PRO A 162 -0.26 -4.25 15.37
C PRO A 162 -0.97 -4.54 16.68
N ASP A 163 -0.44 -3.95 17.75
CA ASP A 163 -1.17 -3.67 18.96
C ASP A 163 -1.68 -2.22 18.98
N MET A 164 -2.17 -1.75 20.10
CA MET A 164 -2.54 -0.35 20.25
C MET A 164 -1.37 0.45 20.81
N VAL A 165 -1.02 1.55 20.18
CA VAL A 165 -0.07 2.51 20.74
C VAL A 165 -0.67 3.10 22.02
N SER A 166 0.07 3.10 23.12
CA SER A 166 -0.39 3.68 24.39
C SER A 166 -0.51 5.20 24.29
N ALA A 167 -1.58 5.76 24.85
CA ALA A 167 -1.79 7.21 24.90
C ALA A 167 -0.70 7.96 25.73
N ARG A 168 0.00 7.25 26.61
CA ARG A 168 1.05 7.81 27.48
C ARG A 168 2.48 7.52 27.02
N GLY A 169 2.66 6.99 25.79
CA GLY A 169 3.94 6.41 25.39
C GLY A 169 4.19 5.10 26.13
N ALA A 170 4.44 4.06 25.44
CA ALA A 170 4.42 2.66 25.85
C ALA A 170 5.49 2.21 26.86
N ALA A 171 5.79 3.00 27.87
CA ALA A 171 6.97 2.77 28.69
C ALA A 171 6.68 2.33 30.13
N ASP A 172 5.43 2.09 30.49
CA ASP A 172 5.00 1.94 31.87
C ASP A 172 4.39 0.57 32.24
N GLY A 173 4.49 -0.41 31.35
CA GLY A 173 3.89 -1.73 31.56
C GLY A 173 2.36 -1.77 31.50
N SER A 174 1.72 -0.69 31.07
CA SER A 174 0.26 -0.52 31.03
C SER A 174 -0.39 -0.94 29.70
N GLY A 175 0.38 -1.50 28.76
CA GLY A 175 -0.14 -1.95 27.46
C GLY A 175 -1.30 -2.94 27.62
N ASP A 176 -2.38 -2.72 26.85
CA ASP A 176 -3.52 -3.64 26.83
C ASP A 176 -3.25 -4.80 25.86
N PRO A 177 -3.07 -6.04 26.35
CA PRO A 177 -2.79 -7.21 25.51
C PRO A 177 -3.99 -7.60 24.64
N ALA A 178 -5.19 -7.08 24.93
CA ALA A 178 -6.42 -7.44 24.22
C ALA A 178 -6.37 -7.15 22.71
N TRP A 179 -5.55 -6.19 22.31
CA TRP A 179 -5.39 -5.85 20.89
C TRP A 179 -4.69 -6.96 20.10
N PHE A 180 -3.55 -7.46 20.61
CA PHE A 180 -2.89 -8.62 20.03
C PHE A 180 -3.76 -9.87 20.10
N ILE A 181 -4.34 -10.14 21.28
CA ILE A 181 -5.11 -11.36 21.53
C ILE A 181 -6.33 -11.43 20.60
N ALA A 182 -7.05 -10.34 20.40
CA ALA A 182 -8.22 -10.33 19.53
C ALA A 182 -7.86 -10.66 18.08
N TYR A 183 -6.77 -10.07 17.57
CA TYR A 183 -6.34 -10.38 16.20
C TYR A 183 -5.77 -11.80 16.08
N LEU A 184 -4.92 -12.22 17.03
CA LEU A 184 -4.38 -13.58 17.02
C LEU A 184 -5.47 -14.65 17.14
N ASP A 185 -6.53 -14.37 17.90
CA ASP A 185 -7.71 -15.24 17.98
C ASP A 185 -8.40 -15.36 16.61
N THR A 186 -8.54 -14.24 15.90
CA THR A 186 -9.06 -14.23 14.51
C THR A 186 -8.15 -15.04 13.59
N ALA A 187 -6.84 -14.79 13.58
CA ALA A 187 -5.88 -15.51 12.76
C ALA A 187 -5.77 -17.00 13.11
N THR A 188 -6.03 -17.37 14.37
CA THR A 188 -6.07 -18.76 14.82
C THR A 188 -7.30 -19.50 14.33
N LYS A 189 -8.46 -18.84 14.34
CA LYS A 189 -9.77 -19.46 14.10
C LYS A 189 -10.28 -19.35 12.67
N TYR A 190 -9.66 -18.49 11.84
CA TYR A 190 -10.18 -18.27 10.49
C TYR A 190 -10.16 -19.54 9.67
N GLU A 191 -11.18 -19.66 8.81
CA GLU A 191 -11.26 -20.69 7.78
C GLU A 191 -11.51 -20.01 6.43
N PRO A 192 -10.83 -20.45 5.35
CA PRO A 192 -11.11 -19.95 4.02
C PRO A 192 -12.56 -20.20 3.63
N SER A 193 -13.23 -19.19 3.09
CA SER A 193 -14.63 -19.26 2.65
C SER A 193 -14.73 -19.42 1.12
N ALA A 194 -15.88 -19.88 0.64
CA ALA A 194 -16.15 -19.93 -0.79
C ALA A 194 -16.10 -18.52 -1.41
N ALA A 195 -15.66 -18.41 -2.66
CA ALA A 195 -15.58 -17.11 -3.35
C ALA A 195 -16.92 -16.37 -3.38
N SER A 196 -18.04 -17.11 -3.40
CA SER A 196 -19.41 -16.54 -3.36
C SER A 196 -19.70 -15.69 -2.11
N VAL A 197 -18.99 -15.92 -1.00
CA VAL A 197 -19.14 -15.12 0.23
C VAL A 197 -18.67 -13.67 0.03
N TYR A 198 -17.78 -13.46 -0.93
CA TYR A 198 -17.13 -12.17 -1.20
C TYR A 198 -17.72 -11.42 -2.41
N THR A 199 -18.77 -11.95 -3.04
CA THR A 199 -19.37 -11.36 -4.26
C THR A 199 -20.26 -10.15 -3.99
N THR A 200 -20.75 -10.00 -2.74
CA THR A 200 -21.54 -8.85 -2.30
C THR A 200 -20.76 -8.06 -1.26
N PRO A 201 -19.87 -7.14 -1.69
CA PRO A 201 -19.08 -6.35 -0.77
C PRO A 201 -19.90 -5.24 -0.12
N TYR A 202 -19.48 -4.84 1.08
CA TYR A 202 -19.79 -3.50 1.55
C TYR A 202 -18.82 -2.54 0.86
N ALA A 203 -19.33 -1.75 -0.06
CA ALA A 203 -18.54 -0.73 -0.75
C ALA A 203 -19.17 0.64 -0.48
N ILE A 204 -18.37 1.57 0.05
CA ILE A 204 -18.81 2.94 0.30
C ILE A 204 -17.86 3.94 -0.36
N CYS A 205 -18.44 4.95 -0.99
CA CYS A 205 -17.72 5.98 -1.71
C CYS A 205 -18.19 7.37 -1.28
N THR A 206 -17.26 8.34 -1.18
CA THR A 206 -17.66 9.75 -1.09
C THR A 206 -18.48 10.12 -2.34
N ALA A 207 -19.60 10.85 -2.17
CA ALA A 207 -20.51 11.13 -3.28
C ALA A 207 -19.85 11.94 -4.41
N GLU A 208 -18.92 12.81 -4.09
CA GLU A 208 -18.14 13.56 -5.09
C GLU A 208 -17.30 12.68 -6.04
N ALA A 209 -17.00 11.42 -5.65
CA ALA A 209 -16.20 10.48 -6.41
C ALA A 209 -17.00 9.24 -6.86
N GLU A 210 -18.32 9.36 -7.02
CA GLU A 210 -19.22 8.28 -7.43
C GLU A 210 -18.78 7.60 -8.72
N ASP A 211 -18.40 8.38 -9.73
CA ASP A 211 -17.96 7.85 -11.04
C ASP A 211 -16.72 6.95 -10.88
N ALA A 212 -15.71 7.44 -10.15
CA ALA A 212 -14.50 6.67 -9.89
C ALA A 212 -14.76 5.44 -9.00
N GLY A 213 -15.61 5.58 -7.97
CA GLY A 213 -16.04 4.48 -7.11
C GLY A 213 -16.74 3.38 -7.88
N THR A 214 -17.66 3.75 -8.76
CA THR A 214 -18.38 2.85 -9.66
C THR A 214 -17.43 2.14 -10.64
N ASP A 215 -16.46 2.84 -11.19
CA ASP A 215 -15.46 2.26 -12.09
C ASP A 215 -14.55 1.24 -11.37
N VAL A 216 -14.13 1.54 -10.15
CA VAL A 216 -13.37 0.58 -9.31
C VAL A 216 -14.21 -0.66 -9.02
N MET A 217 -15.49 -0.50 -8.67
CA MET A 217 -16.42 -1.62 -8.45
C MET A 217 -16.54 -2.51 -9.68
N LYS A 218 -16.88 -1.93 -10.84
CA LYS A 218 -17.03 -2.66 -12.11
C LYS A 218 -15.75 -3.38 -12.53
N LYS A 219 -14.59 -2.78 -12.27
CA LYS A 219 -13.30 -3.39 -12.59
C LYS A 219 -12.84 -4.42 -11.56
N THR A 220 -13.33 -4.37 -10.32
CA THR A 220 -12.97 -5.31 -9.25
C THR A 220 -13.83 -6.55 -9.27
N PHE A 221 -15.13 -6.37 -9.42
CA PHE A 221 -16.13 -7.46 -9.37
C PHE A 221 -16.63 -7.77 -10.77
N THR A 222 -16.97 -9.04 -10.99
CA THR A 222 -17.51 -9.49 -12.30
C THR A 222 -18.97 -9.06 -12.51
N ASP A 223 -19.68 -8.75 -11.42
CA ASP A 223 -21.02 -8.21 -11.49
C ASP A 223 -20.98 -6.71 -11.78
N THR A 224 -21.35 -6.35 -12.99
CA THR A 224 -21.36 -4.95 -13.46
C THR A 224 -22.55 -4.13 -12.91
N GLY A 225 -23.50 -4.76 -12.24
CA GLY A 225 -24.66 -4.10 -11.61
C GLY A 225 -24.35 -3.52 -10.22
N LEU A 226 -23.24 -3.93 -9.60
CA LEU A 226 -22.84 -3.43 -8.29
C LEU A 226 -22.50 -1.93 -8.34
N GLN A 227 -23.04 -1.19 -7.36
CA GLN A 227 -22.75 0.22 -7.15
C GLN A 227 -22.26 0.44 -5.70
N PRO A 228 -21.37 1.38 -5.45
CA PRO A 228 -21.02 1.73 -4.09
C PRO A 228 -22.17 2.48 -3.41
N LEU A 229 -22.29 2.30 -2.11
CA LEU A 229 -23.08 3.20 -1.28
C LEU A 229 -22.41 4.58 -1.29
N LEU A 230 -23.23 5.64 -1.33
CA LEU A 230 -22.70 7.01 -1.35
C LEU A 230 -22.73 7.63 0.05
N CYS A 231 -21.72 8.41 0.35
CA CYS A 231 -21.63 9.20 1.58
C CYS A 231 -21.31 10.66 1.23
N PRO A 232 -22.22 11.63 1.49
CA PRO A 232 -23.63 11.41 1.83
C PRO A 232 -24.43 10.78 0.67
N PRO A 233 -25.56 10.14 0.93
CA PRO A 233 -26.47 9.69 -0.12
C PRO A 233 -27.10 10.87 -0.87
N HIS A 234 -27.44 10.66 -2.16
CA HIS A 234 -28.06 11.71 -2.99
C HIS A 234 -29.49 12.09 -2.59
N SER A 235 -30.17 11.26 -1.81
CA SER A 235 -31.52 11.57 -1.33
C SER A 235 -31.46 12.28 0.02
N ASP A 236 -32.48 13.12 0.29
CA ASP A 236 -32.68 13.84 1.57
C ASP A 236 -32.88 12.91 2.79
N ALA A 237 -32.73 11.62 2.64
CA ALA A 237 -32.56 10.66 3.73
C ALA A 237 -31.19 10.90 4.37
N ALA A 238 -31.07 12.05 5.01
CA ALA A 238 -29.87 12.54 5.65
C ALA A 238 -29.33 11.50 6.63
N ASP A 239 -28.00 11.34 6.63
CA ASP A 239 -27.23 10.82 7.75
C ASP A 239 -27.56 9.40 8.26
N SER A 240 -28.02 8.50 7.40
CA SER A 240 -28.14 7.13 7.81
C SER A 240 -26.75 6.48 7.83
N PRO A 241 -26.17 6.26 9.03
CA PRO A 241 -24.93 5.49 9.12
C PRO A 241 -25.16 4.10 8.51
N PRO A 242 -24.12 3.43 8.00
CA PRO A 242 -24.27 2.10 7.42
C PRO A 242 -24.96 1.16 8.40
N THR A 243 -25.87 0.37 7.89
CA THR A 243 -26.63 -0.58 8.72
C THR A 243 -25.73 -1.72 9.19
N ARG A 244 -26.14 -2.41 10.26
CA ARG A 244 -25.46 -3.65 10.71
C ARG A 244 -25.41 -4.70 9.60
N HIS A 245 -26.44 -4.76 8.76
CA HIS A 245 -26.52 -5.74 7.67
C HIS A 245 -25.44 -5.45 6.61
N GLU A 246 -25.29 -4.23 6.18
CA GLU A 246 -24.28 -3.82 5.22
C GLU A 246 -22.86 -4.07 5.74
N LEU A 247 -22.60 -3.72 6.99
CA LEU A 247 -21.30 -3.93 7.65
C LEU A 247 -21.02 -5.40 8.03
N SER A 248 -21.96 -6.33 7.80
CA SER A 248 -21.72 -7.77 7.96
C SER A 248 -21.09 -8.44 6.74
N ALA A 249 -20.91 -7.72 5.63
CA ALA A 249 -20.26 -8.23 4.44
C ALA A 249 -18.82 -8.72 4.74
N ALA A 250 -18.41 -9.80 4.09
CA ALA A 250 -17.08 -10.37 4.29
C ALA A 250 -15.95 -9.58 3.60
N LEU A 251 -16.29 -8.61 2.74
CA LEU A 251 -15.34 -7.74 2.07
C LEU A 251 -15.82 -6.30 2.14
N HIS A 252 -14.93 -5.42 2.58
CA HIS A 252 -15.19 -3.98 2.62
C HIS A 252 -14.24 -3.24 1.69
N MET A 253 -14.78 -2.37 0.84
CA MET A 253 -14.07 -1.43 -0.01
C MET A 253 -14.48 0.00 0.35
N ILE A 254 -13.53 0.83 0.75
CA ILE A 254 -13.84 2.16 1.29
C ILE A 254 -13.08 3.23 0.50
N LYS A 255 -13.81 4.06 -0.25
CA LYS A 255 -13.29 5.19 -1.04
C LYS A 255 -13.87 6.50 -0.50
N CYS A 256 -13.36 6.93 0.63
CA CYS A 256 -13.78 8.14 1.32
C CYS A 256 -12.57 9.00 1.72
N HIS A 257 -12.81 10.13 2.36
CA HIS A 257 -11.75 10.93 2.96
C HIS A 257 -11.34 10.37 4.32
N GLY A 258 -10.07 10.56 4.66
CA GLY A 258 -9.53 10.29 5.98
C GLY A 258 -8.62 11.43 6.42
N ASN A 259 -8.53 11.65 7.73
CA ASN A 259 -7.69 12.67 8.32
C ASN A 259 -6.68 12.07 9.27
N LYS A 260 -5.57 12.79 9.45
CA LYS A 260 -4.49 12.37 10.33
C LYS A 260 -4.95 12.22 11.79
N LYS A 261 -4.74 11.04 12.36
CA LYS A 261 -5.12 10.70 13.75
C LYS A 261 -6.62 10.86 14.04
N GLU A 262 -7.46 10.62 13.05
CA GLU A 262 -8.91 10.57 13.22
C GLU A 262 -9.45 9.14 13.18
N ALA A 263 -10.50 8.92 13.96
CA ALA A 263 -11.13 7.62 14.14
C ALA A 263 -12.37 7.45 13.24
N ALA A 264 -12.35 8.11 12.08
CA ALA A 264 -13.46 8.11 11.14
C ALA A 264 -12.97 8.35 9.70
N PHE A 265 -13.76 7.85 8.74
CA PHE A 265 -13.71 8.21 7.33
C PHE A 265 -14.96 9.01 6.98
N TYR A 266 -14.82 9.95 6.05
CA TYR A 266 -15.85 10.93 5.72
C TYR A 266 -16.13 10.97 4.22
N GLY A 267 -17.38 11.28 3.87
CA GLY A 267 -17.76 11.62 2.52
C GLY A 267 -18.21 13.07 2.40
N PHE A 268 -18.12 13.61 1.18
CA PHE A 268 -18.59 14.94 0.83
C PHE A 268 -19.54 14.87 -0.36
N PRO A 269 -20.55 15.77 -0.45
CA PRO A 269 -21.53 15.74 -1.53
C PRO A 269 -20.95 16.19 -2.88
N ASP A 270 -19.97 17.09 -2.87
CA ASP A 270 -19.33 17.65 -4.05
C ASP A 270 -17.86 18.03 -3.77
N ALA A 271 -17.11 18.26 -4.85
CA ALA A 271 -15.69 18.61 -4.78
C ALA A 271 -15.41 20.10 -4.48
N VAL A 272 -16.44 20.91 -4.27
CA VAL A 272 -16.29 22.37 -4.22
C VAL A 272 -16.04 22.88 -2.80
N GLN A 273 -16.63 22.22 -1.79
CA GLN A 273 -16.50 22.64 -0.40
C GLN A 273 -16.29 21.47 0.55
N HIS A 274 -15.04 21.21 0.92
CA HIS A 274 -14.69 20.25 1.96
C HIS A 274 -14.66 20.95 3.32
N THR A 275 -15.81 21.25 3.87
CA THR A 275 -15.93 21.80 5.22
C THR A 275 -16.46 20.73 6.18
N ARG A 276 -16.20 20.90 7.47
CA ARG A 276 -16.71 19.98 8.50
C ARG A 276 -18.24 19.91 8.51
N ASP A 277 -18.89 21.03 8.20
CA ASP A 277 -20.35 21.14 8.19
C ASP A 277 -21.01 20.41 7.01
N ASN A 278 -20.23 20.14 5.92
CA ASN A 278 -20.69 19.41 4.74
C ASN A 278 -20.24 17.95 4.74
N SER A 279 -19.52 17.49 5.78
CA SER A 279 -19.00 16.12 5.85
C SER A 279 -20.03 15.18 6.45
N CYS A 280 -20.13 13.99 5.89
CA CYS A 280 -20.89 12.88 6.43
C CYS A 280 -19.93 11.77 6.89
N ALA A 281 -20.15 11.21 8.07
CA ALA A 281 -19.33 10.10 8.55
C ALA A 281 -19.70 8.80 7.83
N ALA A 282 -18.77 8.29 7.02
CA ALA A 282 -18.93 7.03 6.30
C ALA A 282 -18.72 5.82 7.22
N ILE A 283 -17.61 5.82 7.96
CA ILE A 283 -17.25 4.79 8.94
C ILE A 283 -16.60 5.45 10.14
N THR A 284 -16.98 5.03 11.34
CA THR A 284 -16.35 5.45 12.59
C THR A 284 -15.98 4.26 13.45
N SER A 285 -14.94 4.40 14.27
CA SER A 285 -14.58 3.39 15.26
C SER A 285 -15.71 3.10 16.24
N LYS A 286 -16.55 4.08 16.56
CA LYS A 286 -17.73 3.92 17.40
C LYS A 286 -18.75 2.95 16.76
N ILE A 287 -19.06 3.11 15.47
CA ILE A 287 -19.96 2.22 14.73
C ILE A 287 -19.38 0.81 14.70
N LEU A 288 -18.11 0.67 14.32
CA LEU A 288 -17.44 -0.64 14.25
C LEU A 288 -17.43 -1.35 15.60
N THR A 289 -17.20 -0.63 16.70
CA THR A 289 -17.18 -1.21 18.05
C THR A 289 -18.51 -1.83 18.44
N ALA A 290 -19.62 -1.29 17.96
CA ALA A 290 -20.97 -1.79 18.24
C ALA A 290 -21.33 -3.06 17.44
N LEU A 291 -20.52 -3.46 16.44
CA LEU A 291 -20.79 -4.62 15.60
C LEU A 291 -20.29 -5.93 16.26
N PRO A 292 -20.89 -7.08 15.89
CA PRO A 292 -20.30 -8.38 16.21
C PRO A 292 -18.96 -8.56 15.50
N ASN A 293 -18.13 -9.45 16.01
CA ASN A 293 -16.90 -9.83 15.33
C ASN A 293 -17.23 -10.63 14.05
N ALA A 294 -16.59 -10.26 12.94
CA ALA A 294 -16.79 -10.94 11.66
C ALA A 294 -15.47 -11.05 10.88
N PRO A 295 -15.20 -12.19 10.23
CA PRO A 295 -14.06 -12.34 9.36
C PRO A 295 -14.23 -11.49 8.09
N THR A 296 -13.56 -10.35 8.05
CA THR A 296 -13.73 -9.36 6.97
C THR A 296 -12.38 -9.05 6.33
N VAL A 297 -12.32 -8.95 5.02
CA VAL A 297 -11.18 -8.36 4.29
C VAL A 297 -11.50 -6.90 4.03
N VAL A 298 -10.60 -6.01 4.43
CA VAL A 298 -10.81 -4.57 4.28
C VAL A 298 -9.73 -3.96 3.40
N ALA A 299 -10.15 -3.15 2.44
CA ALA A 299 -9.25 -2.33 1.64
C ALA A 299 -9.79 -0.90 1.51
N THR A 300 -8.93 0.09 1.74
CA THR A 300 -9.32 1.50 1.71
C THR A 300 -8.37 2.37 0.90
N MET A 301 -8.94 3.34 0.21
CA MET A 301 -8.22 4.44 -0.45
C MET A 301 -8.18 5.70 0.42
N CYS A 302 -8.78 5.68 1.60
CA CYS A 302 -8.87 6.84 2.48
C CYS A 302 -7.48 7.28 2.96
N CYS A 303 -7.18 8.56 2.90
CA CYS A 303 -5.98 9.14 3.48
C CYS A 303 -5.82 8.67 4.94
N TYR A 304 -4.59 8.34 5.35
CA TYR A 304 -4.26 7.84 6.69
C TYR A 304 -5.05 6.58 7.11
N GLY A 305 -5.60 5.83 6.15
CA GLY A 305 -6.48 4.70 6.41
C GLY A 305 -5.85 3.60 7.27
N ALA A 306 -4.58 3.28 7.04
CA ALA A 306 -3.81 2.33 7.83
C ALA A 306 -2.94 2.98 8.93
N GLN A 307 -3.18 4.26 9.26
CA GLN A 307 -2.42 4.92 10.31
C GLN A 307 -2.75 4.34 11.68
N ILE A 308 -1.71 3.97 12.43
CA ILE A 308 -1.81 3.52 13.82
C ILE A 308 -1.37 4.68 14.71
N PHE A 309 -2.19 5.06 15.67
CA PHE A 309 -1.92 6.16 16.58
C PHE A 309 -2.48 5.90 17.98
N ALA A 310 -1.95 6.60 18.97
CA ALA A 310 -2.48 6.55 20.33
C ALA A 310 -3.86 7.22 20.41
N PRO A 311 -4.91 6.52 20.84
CA PRO A 311 -6.24 7.09 20.99
C PRO A 311 -6.29 8.09 22.14
N LYS A 312 -7.21 9.04 22.05
CA LYS A 312 -7.51 9.98 23.16
C LYS A 312 -8.45 9.36 24.19
N ASP A 313 -9.38 8.53 23.72
CA ASP A 313 -10.40 7.83 24.52
C ASP A 313 -10.86 6.54 23.82
N ALA A 314 -11.83 5.83 24.40
CA ALA A 314 -12.36 4.58 23.88
C ALA A 314 -13.10 4.68 22.53
N TYR A 315 -13.44 5.88 22.07
CA TYR A 315 -14.14 6.10 20.80
C TYR A 315 -13.25 6.68 19.71
N THR A 316 -12.01 6.97 20.03
CA THR A 316 -11.03 7.57 19.11
C THR A 316 -9.95 6.57 18.68
N TRP A 317 -10.25 5.27 18.67
CA TRP A 317 -9.33 4.25 18.17
C TRP A 317 -9.12 4.39 16.65
N PRO A 318 -7.90 4.09 16.13
CA PRO A 318 -7.69 4.01 14.69
C PRO A 318 -8.71 3.07 14.04
N VAL A 319 -9.29 3.49 12.91
CA VAL A 319 -10.30 2.68 12.20
C VAL A 319 -9.74 1.30 11.86
N ALA A 320 -8.52 1.23 11.31
CA ALA A 320 -7.87 -0.02 10.97
C ALA A 320 -7.68 -0.95 12.17
N SER A 321 -7.19 -0.43 13.30
CA SER A 321 -7.02 -1.22 14.54
C SER A 321 -8.38 -1.72 15.04
N THR A 322 -9.43 -0.90 14.93
CA THR A 322 -10.78 -1.30 15.32
C THR A 322 -11.30 -2.44 14.46
N TYR A 323 -11.09 -2.41 13.14
CA TYR A 323 -11.42 -3.52 12.25
C TYR A 323 -10.71 -4.81 12.66
N LEU A 324 -9.39 -4.76 12.91
CA LEU A 324 -8.63 -5.94 13.34
C LEU A 324 -9.17 -6.50 14.67
N ARG A 325 -9.46 -5.64 15.64
CA ARG A 325 -10.05 -6.05 16.93
C ARG A 325 -11.44 -6.67 16.77
N LYS A 326 -12.17 -6.30 15.70
CA LYS A 326 -13.52 -6.79 15.38
C LYS A 326 -13.52 -7.99 14.44
N GLY A 327 -12.37 -8.62 14.22
CA GLY A 327 -12.25 -9.87 13.50
C GLY A 327 -11.85 -9.74 12.03
N ALA A 328 -11.44 -8.56 11.57
CA ALA A 328 -10.93 -8.44 10.21
C ALA A 328 -9.70 -9.34 10.01
N LEU A 329 -9.70 -10.10 8.91
CA LEU A 329 -8.62 -10.97 8.49
C LEU A 329 -7.37 -10.18 8.08
N GLY A 330 -7.60 -8.99 7.53
CA GLY A 330 -6.57 -8.02 7.18
C GLY A 330 -7.18 -6.71 6.72
N PHE A 331 -6.38 -5.66 6.85
CA PHE A 331 -6.73 -4.30 6.47
C PHE A 331 -5.61 -3.72 5.60
N VAL A 332 -5.93 -3.33 4.37
CA VAL A 332 -4.99 -2.66 3.46
C VAL A 332 -5.37 -1.21 3.30
N GLY A 333 -4.41 -0.33 3.43
CA GLY A 333 -4.62 1.11 3.24
C GLY A 333 -3.31 1.91 3.30
N PRO A 334 -3.38 3.20 3.01
CA PRO A 334 -2.23 4.10 3.06
C PRO A 334 -1.95 4.57 4.49
N THR A 335 -0.67 4.75 4.82
CA THR A 335 -0.23 5.30 6.12
C THR A 335 -0.34 6.82 6.19
N MET A 336 -0.39 7.48 5.03
CA MET A 336 -0.41 8.93 4.90
C MET A 336 -1.53 9.37 3.94
N MET A 337 -1.47 10.62 3.45
CA MET A 337 -2.40 11.15 2.47
C MET A 337 -2.27 10.41 1.14
N ALA A 338 -3.34 9.79 0.66
CA ALA A 338 -3.38 9.02 -0.57
C ALA A 338 -3.81 9.87 -1.78
N TRP A 339 -3.31 9.50 -2.95
CA TRP A 339 -3.70 10.10 -4.21
C TRP A 339 -4.84 9.31 -4.86
N VAL A 340 -6.01 9.91 -4.87
CA VAL A 340 -7.23 9.38 -5.49
C VAL A 340 -7.75 10.33 -6.56
N HIS A 341 -8.52 9.82 -7.49
CA HIS A 341 -9.26 10.64 -8.45
C HIS A 341 -10.75 10.61 -8.13
N THR A 342 -11.46 11.66 -8.48
CA THR A 342 -12.91 11.76 -8.31
C THR A 342 -13.68 11.28 -9.54
N SER A 343 -13.06 11.32 -10.73
CA SER A 343 -13.73 11.01 -12.00
C SER A 343 -13.28 9.71 -12.68
N ASP A 344 -12.14 9.18 -12.29
CA ASP A 344 -11.52 7.98 -12.89
C ASP A 344 -10.69 7.21 -11.85
N VAL A 345 -10.05 6.12 -12.26
CA VAL A 345 -9.23 5.27 -11.39
C VAL A 345 -7.87 5.93 -11.14
N GLY A 346 -7.68 6.44 -9.93
CA GLY A 346 -6.40 7.01 -9.48
C GLY A 346 -5.40 5.97 -8.98
N PRO A 347 -4.19 6.42 -8.55
CA PRO A 347 -3.13 5.55 -8.06
C PRO A 347 -3.58 4.63 -6.91
N ALA A 348 -4.19 5.17 -5.87
CA ALA A 348 -4.68 4.40 -4.72
C ALA A 348 -5.82 3.44 -5.11
N ASP A 349 -6.70 3.88 -6.00
CA ASP A 349 -7.80 3.06 -6.53
C ASP A 349 -7.25 1.81 -7.22
N TRP A 350 -6.22 1.98 -8.03
CA TRP A 350 -5.59 0.89 -8.78
C TRP A 350 -4.98 -0.17 -7.84
N ILE A 351 -4.26 0.24 -6.79
CA ILE A 351 -3.69 -0.68 -5.79
C ILE A 351 -4.79 -1.48 -5.11
N VAL A 352 -5.86 -0.82 -4.65
CA VAL A 352 -6.98 -1.49 -3.96
C VAL A 352 -7.73 -2.43 -4.90
N GLN A 353 -8.05 -1.98 -6.11
CA GLN A 353 -8.67 -2.81 -7.14
C GLN A 353 -7.85 -4.08 -7.44
N SER A 354 -6.55 -3.92 -7.67
CA SER A 354 -5.65 -5.04 -7.96
C SER A 354 -5.53 -5.99 -6.76
N TYR A 355 -5.44 -5.45 -5.54
CA TYR A 355 -5.41 -6.23 -4.31
C TYR A 355 -6.65 -7.08 -4.14
N LEU A 356 -7.84 -6.49 -4.26
CA LEU A 356 -9.10 -7.21 -4.12
C LEU A 356 -9.27 -8.29 -5.18
N LYS A 357 -8.89 -8.03 -6.44
CA LYS A 357 -8.89 -9.04 -7.50
C LYS A 357 -8.00 -10.24 -7.16
N ASN A 358 -6.80 -9.99 -6.64
CA ASN A 358 -5.89 -11.06 -6.26
C ASN A 358 -6.41 -11.87 -5.07
N VAL A 359 -7.05 -11.23 -4.08
CA VAL A 359 -7.73 -11.92 -2.96
C VAL A 359 -8.87 -12.79 -3.48
N LEU A 360 -9.73 -12.26 -4.34
CA LEU A 360 -10.86 -13.00 -4.95
C LEU A 360 -10.38 -14.17 -5.81
N ALA A 361 -9.19 -14.08 -6.40
CA ALA A 361 -8.54 -15.17 -7.12
C ALA A 361 -7.92 -16.25 -6.19
N GLY A 362 -8.03 -16.08 -4.85
CA GLY A 362 -7.56 -17.05 -3.86
C GLY A 362 -6.11 -16.85 -3.40
N GLU A 363 -5.45 -15.74 -3.75
CA GLU A 363 -4.14 -15.41 -3.19
C GLU A 363 -4.24 -15.08 -1.70
N SER A 364 -3.15 -15.28 -0.95
CA SER A 364 -3.09 -14.77 0.42
C SER A 364 -3.09 -13.24 0.40
N ILE A 365 -3.59 -12.62 1.49
CA ILE A 365 -3.67 -11.15 1.56
C ILE A 365 -2.30 -10.48 1.41
N GLY A 366 -1.21 -11.11 1.88
CA GLY A 366 0.15 -10.61 1.67
C GLY A 366 0.62 -10.73 0.22
N ASN A 367 0.40 -11.89 -0.42
CA ASN A 367 0.71 -12.08 -1.84
C ASN A 367 -0.14 -11.16 -2.73
N ALA A 368 -1.40 -10.95 -2.37
CA ALA A 368 -2.30 -10.07 -3.09
C ALA A 368 -1.77 -8.62 -3.12
N LEU A 369 -1.34 -8.07 -1.98
CA LEU A 369 -0.76 -6.73 -1.92
C LEU A 369 0.60 -6.65 -2.63
N LEU A 370 1.47 -7.66 -2.43
CA LEU A 370 2.75 -7.75 -3.12
C LEU A 370 2.57 -7.73 -4.65
N ALA A 371 1.68 -8.59 -5.16
CA ALA A 371 1.39 -8.64 -6.59
C ALA A 371 0.84 -7.32 -7.11
N SER A 372 -0.03 -6.66 -6.33
CA SER A 372 -0.60 -5.37 -6.72
C SER A 372 0.46 -4.29 -6.88
N LYS A 373 1.39 -4.18 -5.92
CA LYS A 373 2.50 -3.23 -6.01
C LYS A 373 3.43 -3.53 -7.18
N GLN A 374 3.78 -4.79 -7.40
CA GLN A 374 4.65 -5.21 -8.51
C GLN A 374 3.97 -5.00 -9.88
N ASN A 375 2.68 -5.30 -9.99
CA ASN A 375 1.91 -5.07 -11.21
C ASN A 375 1.76 -3.57 -11.49
N TYR A 376 1.47 -2.77 -10.46
CA TYR A 376 1.41 -1.31 -10.57
C TYR A 376 2.72 -0.75 -11.10
N HIS A 377 3.83 -1.15 -10.50
CA HIS A 377 5.14 -0.74 -10.95
C HIS A 377 5.42 -1.15 -12.40
N SER A 378 5.10 -2.40 -12.77
CA SER A 378 5.34 -2.90 -14.13
C SER A 378 4.49 -2.16 -15.16
N PHE A 379 3.22 -1.88 -14.85
CA PHE A 379 2.31 -1.17 -15.73
C PHE A 379 2.84 0.23 -16.05
N TYR A 380 3.14 1.03 -15.03
CA TYR A 380 3.61 2.40 -15.23
C TYR A 380 5.05 2.48 -15.75
N SER A 381 5.91 1.50 -15.47
CA SER A 381 7.27 1.45 -16.03
C SER A 381 7.29 1.17 -17.54
N LEU A 382 6.34 0.38 -18.03
CA LEU A 382 6.26 0.00 -19.45
C LEU A 382 5.59 1.07 -20.31
N GLU A 383 4.62 1.81 -19.76
CA GLU A 383 3.89 2.80 -20.56
C GLU A 383 4.68 4.10 -20.77
N ASP A 384 5.41 4.61 -19.76
CA ASP A 384 6.04 5.94 -19.84
C ASP A 384 7.49 6.02 -19.36
N GLY A 385 8.02 5.00 -18.74
CA GLY A 385 9.39 5.02 -18.16
C GLY A 385 9.57 6.00 -17.00
N ILE A 386 8.51 6.69 -16.53
CA ILE A 386 8.57 7.73 -15.52
C ILE A 386 7.46 7.50 -14.50
N PHE A 387 7.87 7.22 -13.25
CA PHE A 387 6.95 7.31 -12.13
C PHE A 387 6.76 8.77 -11.74
N ALA A 388 5.54 9.25 -11.72
CA ALA A 388 5.21 10.50 -11.06
C ALA A 388 5.38 10.32 -9.54
N ASP A 389 5.68 11.39 -8.83
CA ASP A 389 5.86 11.36 -7.37
C ASP A 389 4.65 10.77 -6.62
N PRO A 390 3.38 11.00 -7.04
CA PRO A 390 2.22 10.31 -6.48
C PRO A 390 2.24 8.79 -6.66
N ASP A 391 2.76 8.28 -7.77
CA ASP A 391 2.86 6.83 -8.03
C ASP A 391 3.87 6.17 -7.11
N VAL A 392 5.06 6.80 -6.98
CA VAL A 392 6.09 6.34 -6.04
C VAL A 392 5.56 6.35 -4.62
N LYS A 393 4.89 7.44 -4.21
CA LYS A 393 4.27 7.54 -2.89
C LYS A 393 3.26 6.42 -2.65
N THR A 394 2.37 6.17 -3.61
CA THR A 394 1.36 5.10 -3.54
C THR A 394 2.01 3.73 -3.34
N LEU A 395 3.11 3.43 -4.02
CA LEU A 395 3.83 2.17 -3.84
C LEU A 395 4.40 2.01 -2.41
N ILE A 396 4.83 3.09 -1.76
CA ILE A 396 5.47 3.02 -0.45
C ILE A 396 4.49 3.14 0.72
N GLU A 397 3.40 3.88 0.59
CA GLU A 397 2.49 4.17 1.71
C GLU A 397 1.45 3.08 2.00
N PHE A 398 1.08 2.27 1.01
CA PHE A 398 0.12 1.18 1.24
C PHE A 398 0.77 0.04 2.02
N ILE A 399 0.19 -0.32 3.15
CA ILE A 399 0.63 -1.43 4.00
C ILE A 399 -0.52 -2.40 4.26
N LEU A 400 -0.16 -3.64 4.65
CA LEU A 400 -1.08 -4.63 5.17
C LEU A 400 -0.97 -4.69 6.69
N LEU A 401 -2.06 -4.41 7.36
CA LEU A 401 -2.23 -4.73 8.78
C LEU A 401 -2.93 -6.08 8.89
N GLY A 402 -2.23 -7.06 9.45
CA GLY A 402 -2.69 -8.45 9.58
C GLY A 402 -1.62 -9.48 9.20
N ASP A 403 -1.99 -10.75 9.27
CA ASP A 403 -1.13 -11.89 8.92
C ASP A 403 -1.12 -12.11 7.39
N PRO A 404 0.01 -11.90 6.70
CA PRO A 404 0.10 -11.99 5.24
C PRO A 404 -0.16 -13.39 4.68
N SER A 405 -0.15 -14.42 5.53
CA SER A 405 -0.36 -15.81 5.12
C SER A 405 -1.83 -16.21 5.02
N ILE A 406 -2.75 -15.37 5.49
CA ILE A 406 -4.20 -15.65 5.46
C ILE A 406 -4.71 -15.69 4.01
N HIS A 407 -5.42 -16.77 3.67
CA HIS A 407 -6.15 -16.96 2.41
C HIS A 407 -7.65 -16.84 2.68
N PRO A 408 -8.29 -15.69 2.46
CA PRO A 408 -9.70 -15.52 2.77
C PRO A 408 -10.58 -16.42 1.89
N VAL A 409 -10.23 -16.53 0.61
CA VAL A 409 -10.99 -17.31 -0.38
C VAL A 409 -10.41 -18.69 -0.52
N LYS A 410 -11.26 -19.70 -0.43
CA LYS A 410 -10.90 -21.10 -0.66
C LYS A 410 -10.58 -21.29 -2.14
N SER A 411 -9.30 -21.50 -2.46
CA SER A 411 -8.91 -21.77 -3.83
C SER A 411 -9.29 -23.19 -4.23
N ALA A 412 -9.61 -23.40 -5.51
CA ALA A 412 -9.83 -24.73 -6.08
C ALA A 412 -8.57 -25.61 -6.01
N GLN A 413 -7.38 -24.97 -5.97
CA GLN A 413 -6.11 -25.63 -5.67
C GLN A 413 -5.89 -25.54 -4.16
N SER A 414 -6.16 -26.63 -3.45
CA SER A 414 -5.90 -26.73 -2.02
C SER A 414 -4.51 -26.18 -1.67
N SER A 415 -4.47 -25.16 -0.82
CA SER A 415 -3.22 -24.52 -0.34
C SER A 415 -2.26 -25.51 0.36
N THR A 416 -2.72 -26.69 0.65
CA THR A 416 -2.00 -27.78 1.33
C THR A 416 -1.26 -28.72 0.38
N ASN A 417 -1.41 -28.57 -0.95
CA ASN A 417 -0.75 -29.43 -1.91
C ASN A 417 0.69 -28.95 -2.16
N LEU A 418 1.66 -29.86 -2.12
CA LEU A 418 3.07 -29.61 -2.41
C LEU A 418 3.27 -28.88 -3.75
N LEU A 419 2.53 -29.28 -4.79
CA LEU A 419 2.58 -28.64 -6.11
C LEU A 419 2.11 -27.17 -6.05
N ALA A 420 1.10 -26.86 -5.24
CA ALA A 420 0.64 -25.49 -5.06
C ALA A 420 1.66 -24.63 -4.30
N ILE A 421 2.34 -25.20 -3.30
CA ILE A 421 3.41 -24.53 -2.55
C ILE A 421 4.61 -24.29 -3.49
N GLN A 422 5.03 -25.29 -4.25
CA GLN A 422 6.11 -25.13 -5.22
C GLN A 422 5.76 -24.14 -6.33
N SER A 423 4.53 -24.15 -6.82
CA SER A 423 4.06 -23.18 -7.82
C SER A 423 4.07 -21.76 -7.28
N ARG A 424 3.65 -21.56 -6.01
CA ARG A 424 3.72 -20.24 -5.34
C ARG A 424 5.18 -19.78 -5.18
N ARG A 425 6.08 -20.65 -4.73
CA ARG A 425 7.50 -20.34 -4.62
C ARG A 425 8.09 -19.96 -5.98
N ARG A 426 7.82 -20.75 -7.05
CA ARG A 426 8.26 -20.40 -8.41
C ARG A 426 7.72 -19.04 -8.87
N ARG A 427 6.44 -18.73 -8.60
CA ARG A 427 5.86 -17.42 -8.93
C ARG A 427 6.50 -16.29 -8.12
N ARG A 428 6.74 -16.49 -6.81
CA ARG A 428 7.46 -15.55 -5.98
C ARG A 428 8.87 -15.29 -6.51
N ASP A 429 9.62 -16.35 -6.79
CA ASP A 429 11.00 -16.24 -7.29
C ASP A 429 11.04 -15.58 -8.68
N ALA A 430 10.04 -15.85 -9.54
CA ALA A 430 9.89 -15.15 -10.81
C ALA A 430 9.56 -13.66 -10.61
N ARG A 431 8.69 -13.33 -9.66
CA ARG A 431 8.37 -11.93 -9.32
C ARG A 431 9.57 -11.19 -8.71
N ALA A 432 10.34 -11.85 -7.83
CA ALA A 432 11.56 -11.28 -7.28
C ALA A 432 12.59 -11.01 -8.39
N LYS A 433 12.77 -11.97 -9.32
CA LYS A 433 13.61 -11.77 -10.52
C LYS A 433 13.10 -10.64 -11.41
N LEU A 434 11.77 -10.54 -11.59
CA LEU A 434 11.16 -9.45 -12.35
C LEU A 434 11.43 -8.11 -11.67
N ALA A 435 11.24 -8.01 -10.36
CA ALA A 435 11.53 -6.79 -9.61
C ALA A 435 13.02 -6.41 -9.70
N THR A 436 13.93 -7.37 -9.61
CA THR A 436 15.37 -7.16 -9.82
C THR A 436 15.66 -6.74 -11.25
N GLY A 437 15.11 -7.44 -12.24
CA GLY A 437 15.30 -7.11 -13.67
C GLY A 437 14.77 -5.71 -14.02
N ILE A 438 13.63 -5.30 -13.45
CA ILE A 438 13.09 -3.95 -13.61
C ILE A 438 14.06 -2.92 -13.00
N ARG A 439 14.63 -3.18 -11.83
CA ARG A 439 15.62 -2.31 -11.19
C ARG A 439 16.91 -2.19 -12.01
N GLU A 440 17.36 -3.28 -12.60
CA GLU A 440 18.57 -3.31 -13.46
C GLU A 440 18.35 -2.59 -14.78
N CYS A 441 17.14 -2.65 -15.35
CA CYS A 441 16.78 -1.96 -16.58
C CYS A 441 16.50 -0.47 -16.39
N LEU A 442 16.22 -0.03 -15.15
CA LEU A 442 16.08 1.39 -14.88
C LEU A 442 17.46 2.06 -14.95
N PRO A 443 17.65 3.07 -15.82
CA PRO A 443 18.89 3.83 -15.81
C PRO A 443 19.07 4.43 -14.41
N LYS A 444 20.17 4.06 -13.73
CA LYS A 444 20.52 4.70 -12.47
C LYS A 444 20.63 6.20 -12.75
N PRO A 445 19.86 7.05 -12.09
CA PRO A 445 19.95 8.48 -12.30
C PRO A 445 21.38 8.90 -11.93
N LYS A 446 22.20 9.21 -12.93
CA LYS A 446 23.43 9.93 -12.68
C LYS A 446 23.02 11.30 -12.15
N PRO A 447 23.61 11.77 -11.05
CA PRO A 447 23.36 13.14 -10.62
C PRO A 447 23.64 14.06 -11.80
N ALA A 448 22.63 14.84 -12.19
CA ALA A 448 22.75 15.76 -13.31
C ALA A 448 23.87 16.75 -13.00
N THR A 449 24.78 16.95 -13.94
CA THR A 449 25.81 17.97 -13.84
C THR A 449 25.18 19.36 -13.79
N ASP A 450 25.88 20.34 -13.22
CA ASP A 450 25.32 21.70 -13.17
C ASP A 450 25.12 22.30 -14.57
N ALA A 451 25.91 21.88 -15.55
CA ALA A 451 25.72 22.22 -16.96
C ALA A 451 24.43 21.61 -17.54
N GLU A 452 24.11 20.36 -17.20
CA GLU A 452 22.85 19.71 -17.61
C GLU A 452 21.63 20.33 -16.93
N LYS A 453 21.74 20.74 -15.65
CA LYS A 453 20.67 21.47 -14.93
C LYS A 453 20.45 22.86 -15.55
N ALA A 454 21.50 23.57 -15.91
CA ALA A 454 21.41 24.87 -16.56
C ALA A 454 20.79 24.74 -17.95
N LEU A 455 21.21 23.75 -18.73
CA LEU A 455 20.65 23.45 -20.06
C LEU A 455 19.17 23.06 -19.96
N ALA A 456 18.79 22.25 -18.95
CA ALA A 456 17.41 21.87 -18.68
C ALA A 456 16.55 23.10 -18.35
N GLY A 457 17.05 24.04 -17.54
CA GLY A 457 16.36 25.30 -17.24
C GLY A 457 16.16 26.18 -18.47
N ASP A 458 17.15 26.26 -19.34
CA ASP A 458 17.10 27.02 -20.58
C ASP A 458 16.13 26.43 -21.59
N VAL A 459 16.10 25.11 -21.77
CA VAL A 459 15.17 24.40 -22.65
C VAL A 459 13.74 24.53 -22.13
N TYR A 460 13.54 24.40 -20.82
CA TYR A 460 12.24 24.61 -20.18
C TYR A 460 11.71 26.04 -20.43
N SER A 461 12.56 27.05 -20.25
CA SER A 461 12.19 28.44 -20.47
C SER A 461 11.86 28.75 -21.94
N ARG A 462 12.50 28.07 -22.89
CA ARG A 462 12.25 28.23 -24.34
C ARG A 462 10.99 27.48 -24.78
N ALA A 463 10.76 26.25 -24.25
CA ALA A 463 9.57 25.45 -24.55
C ALA A 463 8.27 26.10 -24.07
N GLN A 464 8.30 26.80 -22.94
CA GLN A 464 7.15 27.58 -22.48
C GLN A 464 6.74 28.70 -23.43
N LYS A 465 7.64 29.16 -24.30
CA LYS A 465 7.40 30.33 -25.15
C LYS A 465 6.91 30.01 -26.55
N LYS A 466 7.11 28.78 -27.07
CA LYS A 466 6.70 28.45 -28.46
C LYS A 466 6.45 26.96 -28.65
N VAL A 467 5.19 26.55 -28.69
CA VAL A 467 4.80 25.25 -29.27
C VAL A 467 5.00 25.34 -30.78
N PRO A 468 5.68 24.40 -31.46
CA PRO A 468 5.88 24.41 -32.91
C PRO A 468 4.55 24.42 -33.68
N LYS A 469 4.51 25.08 -34.85
CA LYS A 469 3.29 25.19 -35.65
C LYS A 469 2.65 23.85 -36.00
N ASP A 470 3.47 22.84 -36.32
CA ASP A 470 2.99 21.50 -36.67
C ASP A 470 2.40 20.75 -35.46
N ASP A 471 2.91 21.04 -34.27
CA ASP A 471 2.37 20.49 -33.02
C ASP A 471 1.10 21.21 -32.59
N ILE A 472 0.95 22.50 -32.93
CA ILE A 472 -0.30 23.26 -32.73
C ILE A 472 -1.45 22.64 -33.53
N VAL A 473 -1.19 22.17 -34.76
CA VAL A 473 -2.19 21.49 -35.58
C VAL A 473 -2.63 20.20 -34.91
N LYS A 474 -1.68 19.35 -34.47
CA LYS A 474 -1.97 18.12 -33.77
C LYS A 474 -2.74 18.36 -32.47
N LEU A 475 -2.37 19.37 -31.68
CA LEU A 475 -3.10 19.73 -30.45
C LEU A 475 -4.56 20.11 -30.77
N LYS A 476 -4.78 20.88 -31.85
CA LYS A 476 -6.13 21.26 -32.30
C LYS A 476 -6.95 20.07 -32.78
N ASP A 477 -6.34 19.11 -33.46
CA ASP A 477 -7.00 17.89 -33.94
C ASP A 477 -7.49 17.03 -32.74
N PHE A 478 -6.79 17.11 -31.61
CA PHE A 478 -7.24 16.49 -30.33
C PHE A 478 -8.15 17.41 -29.50
N GLY A 479 -8.58 18.58 -30.05
CA GLY A 479 -9.44 19.53 -29.33
C GLY A 479 -8.75 20.30 -28.21
N ILE A 480 -7.42 20.37 -28.23
CA ILE A 480 -6.58 21.01 -27.22
C ILE A 480 -6.29 22.45 -27.57
N ASP A 481 -6.57 23.39 -26.68
CA ASP A 481 -6.15 24.78 -26.85
C ASP A 481 -4.65 24.92 -26.53
N PRO A 482 -3.81 25.27 -27.55
CA PRO A 482 -2.37 25.44 -27.32
C PRO A 482 -2.00 26.49 -26.27
N ALA A 483 -2.90 27.42 -25.99
CA ALA A 483 -2.65 28.50 -25.02
C ALA A 483 -2.65 28.00 -23.56
N VAL A 484 -3.25 26.83 -23.28
CA VAL A 484 -3.34 26.25 -21.93
C VAL A 484 -2.37 25.10 -21.71
N VAL A 485 -1.49 24.81 -22.68
CA VAL A 485 -0.49 23.74 -22.56
C VAL A 485 0.60 24.16 -21.58
N GLN A 486 0.79 23.38 -20.52
CA GLN A 486 1.86 23.56 -19.55
C GLN A 486 2.93 22.49 -19.73
N VAL A 487 4.20 22.92 -19.80
CA VAL A 487 5.35 22.02 -19.77
C VAL A 487 5.63 21.63 -18.31
N LYS A 488 5.52 20.35 -17.97
CA LYS A 488 5.69 19.90 -16.60
C LYS A 488 7.01 19.18 -16.33
N LYS A 489 7.71 18.67 -17.33
CA LYS A 489 8.96 17.92 -17.09
C LYS A 489 9.92 17.97 -18.28
N LEU A 490 11.21 18.07 -17.95
CA LEU A 490 12.33 17.86 -18.84
C LEU A 490 13.05 16.59 -18.43
N GLU A 491 13.23 15.64 -19.36
CA GLU A 491 13.98 14.41 -19.09
C GLU A 491 15.43 14.54 -19.53
N ALA A 492 16.34 13.96 -18.74
CA ALA A 492 17.73 13.83 -19.14
C ALA A 492 17.88 12.94 -20.37
N PRO A 493 18.95 13.12 -21.18
CA PRO A 493 19.19 12.29 -22.36
C PRO A 493 19.26 10.80 -21.99
N VAL A 494 18.65 9.95 -22.79
CA VAL A 494 18.76 8.50 -22.65
C VAL A 494 20.20 8.07 -22.90
N PRO A 495 20.87 7.32 -21.99
CA PRO A 495 22.21 6.83 -22.21
C PRO A 495 22.30 6.03 -23.52
N GLY A 496 23.24 6.37 -24.39
CA GLY A 496 23.46 5.73 -25.68
C GLY A 496 22.72 6.35 -26.86
N SER A 497 21.86 7.34 -26.64
CA SER A 497 21.27 8.14 -27.71
C SER A 497 22.11 9.40 -27.92
N PRO A 498 22.63 9.67 -29.11
CA PRO A 498 23.33 10.92 -29.33
C PRO A 498 22.31 12.07 -29.25
N CYS A 499 22.23 12.64 -28.04
CA CYS A 499 21.83 14.02 -27.89
C CYS A 499 20.34 14.37 -28.04
N ARG A 500 19.44 13.52 -27.50
CA ARG A 500 18.02 13.86 -27.50
C ARG A 500 17.46 13.92 -26.08
N GLN A 501 16.84 15.04 -25.74
CA GLN A 501 16.04 15.20 -24.54
C GLN A 501 14.57 15.07 -24.92
N SER A 502 13.74 14.45 -24.05
CA SER A 502 12.31 14.45 -24.25
C SER A 502 11.60 15.45 -23.34
N LEU A 503 10.72 16.23 -23.93
CA LEU A 503 9.84 17.16 -23.23
C LEU A 503 8.47 16.52 -23.11
N GLN A 504 7.90 16.55 -21.91
CA GLN A 504 6.52 16.16 -21.70
C GLN A 504 5.65 17.38 -21.48
N PHE A 505 4.59 17.47 -22.26
CA PHE A 505 3.56 18.50 -22.14
C PHE A 505 2.34 17.86 -21.46
N TYR A 506 1.93 18.39 -20.32
CA TYR A 506 0.69 18.02 -19.68
C TYR A 506 -0.40 19.05 -19.99
N TRP A 507 -1.53 18.55 -20.36
CA TRP A 507 -2.68 19.38 -20.56
C TRP A 507 -3.84 18.96 -19.64
N GLY A 508 -4.37 19.92 -18.87
CA GLY A 508 -5.47 19.71 -17.93
C GLY A 508 -6.82 19.94 -18.62
N GLY A 509 -7.66 18.93 -18.54
CA GLY A 509 -8.81 18.74 -19.36
C GLY A 509 -9.88 19.82 -19.42
N ARG A 510 -10.54 19.85 -20.57
CA ARG A 510 -11.84 20.47 -20.81
C ARG A 510 -12.92 19.41 -20.65
N ARG A 511 -14.02 19.74 -19.98
CA ARG A 511 -15.24 18.89 -20.02
C ARG A 511 -15.71 18.82 -21.46
N LEU A 512 -15.58 17.66 -22.09
CA LEU A 512 -16.33 17.33 -23.27
C LEU A 512 -17.74 16.92 -22.81
N ARG A 513 -18.75 17.15 -23.66
CA ARG A 513 -20.17 16.94 -23.34
C ARG A 513 -20.38 15.69 -22.46
N GLY A 514 -20.86 15.94 -21.22
CA GLY A 514 -21.18 14.90 -20.26
C GLY A 514 -19.97 14.22 -19.62
N ARG A 515 -19.44 14.79 -18.56
CA ARG A 515 -18.62 14.14 -17.50
C ARG A 515 -17.22 13.57 -17.80
N GLN A 516 -16.72 13.50 -19.04
CA GLN A 516 -15.37 13.00 -19.33
C GLN A 516 -14.34 14.14 -19.39
N LYS A 517 -13.29 14.04 -18.56
CA LYS A 517 -12.07 14.85 -18.68
C LYS A 517 -11.05 14.04 -19.49
N GLN A 518 -10.60 14.57 -20.61
CA GLN A 518 -9.50 13.97 -21.37
C GLN A 518 -8.18 14.56 -20.89
N PHE A 519 -7.22 13.69 -20.59
CA PHE A 519 -5.83 14.06 -20.38
C PHE A 519 -5.04 13.68 -21.64
N CYS A 520 -4.21 14.57 -22.09
CA CYS A 520 -3.30 14.30 -23.19
C CYS A 520 -1.88 14.55 -22.73
N VAL A 521 -1.02 13.56 -22.85
CA VAL A 521 0.42 13.69 -22.65
C VAL A 521 1.07 13.68 -24.01
N LEU A 522 1.72 14.77 -24.35
CA LEU A 522 2.52 14.90 -25.55
C LEU A 522 3.99 14.73 -25.18
N ARG A 523 4.68 13.86 -25.88
CA ARG A 523 6.13 13.69 -25.77
C ARG A 523 6.77 14.21 -27.04
N THR A 524 7.76 15.08 -26.90
CA THR A 524 8.54 15.58 -28.03
C THR A 524 10.03 15.49 -27.72
N GLU A 525 10.87 15.37 -28.75
CA GLU A 525 12.32 15.30 -28.61
C GLU A 525 12.94 16.68 -28.86
N THR A 526 14.03 16.98 -28.15
CA THR A 526 14.83 18.19 -28.42
C THR A 526 16.23 17.80 -28.87
N ASP A 527 16.83 18.62 -29.73
CA ASP A 527 18.24 18.50 -30.09
C ASP A 527 19.15 19.03 -28.96
N LEU A 528 20.46 18.87 -29.12
CA LEU A 528 21.47 19.36 -28.18
C LEU A 528 21.42 20.86 -27.88
N LYS A 529 20.85 21.64 -28.81
CA LYS A 529 20.66 23.09 -28.67
C LYS A 529 19.33 23.42 -27.97
N GLY A 530 18.56 22.40 -27.55
CA GLY A 530 17.26 22.57 -26.95
C GLY A 530 16.16 22.98 -27.91
N GLN A 531 16.37 22.78 -29.23
CA GLN A 531 15.34 23.02 -30.24
C GLN A 531 14.49 21.75 -30.38
N LEU A 532 13.18 21.93 -30.48
CA LEU A 532 12.24 20.82 -30.68
C LEU A 532 12.50 20.18 -32.07
N VAL A 533 12.65 18.85 -32.07
CA VAL A 533 12.84 18.09 -33.31
C VAL A 533 11.49 18.03 -34.04
N PRO A 534 11.37 18.60 -35.25
CA PRO A 534 10.11 18.59 -36.00
C PRO A 534 9.61 17.15 -36.19
N GLY A 535 8.31 16.94 -35.99
CA GLY A 535 7.67 15.64 -36.19
C GLY A 535 7.92 14.59 -35.07
N SER A 536 8.73 14.91 -34.07
CA SER A 536 8.99 14.00 -32.94
C SER A 536 7.86 13.95 -31.91
N THR A 537 6.91 14.88 -31.97
CA THR A 537 5.79 14.94 -31.02
C THR A 537 4.87 13.73 -31.21
N LYS A 538 4.72 12.95 -30.16
CA LYS A 538 3.81 11.81 -30.13
C LYS A 538 2.80 12.02 -29.01
N VAL A 539 1.57 11.57 -29.23
CA VAL A 539 0.59 11.42 -28.15
C VAL A 539 0.92 10.13 -27.44
N VAL A 540 1.30 10.23 -26.18
CA VAL A 540 1.71 9.08 -25.37
C VAL A 540 0.53 8.57 -24.54
N TYR A 541 -0.43 9.44 -24.24
CA TYR A 541 -1.62 9.06 -23.47
C TYR A 541 -2.83 9.96 -23.82
N THR A 542 -3.99 9.31 -24.06
CA THR A 542 -5.33 9.95 -24.10
C THR A 542 -6.28 9.12 -23.27
N SER A 543 -6.92 9.69 -22.28
CA SER A 543 -8.03 9.05 -21.56
C SER A 543 -9.35 9.63 -22.03
#